data_6289d9c532df8575a4e64dedd312836c
#
_entry.id   6289d9c532df8575a4e64dedd312836c
#
_cell.length_a   1.000
_cell.length_b   1.000
_cell.length_c   1.000
_cell.angle_alpha   90.00
_cell.angle_beta   90.00
_cell.angle_gamma   90.00
#
_symmetry.space_group_name_H-M   'P 1'
#
loop_
_entity.id
_entity.type
_entity.pdbx_description
1 polymer ?
#
loop_
_entity_poly.entity_id
_entity_poly.type
_entity_poly.pdbx_seq_one_letter_code
_entity_poly.pdbx_strand_id
1 'polypeptide(L)'
;MMRVAVVDYAGGNLASAARALEEAARLGGIDASISITDDPAELRAAGRIVLPGQGAFLDCATGLGAVPGLRDALVDATDGGTPFLGICVGMQLMADRGLEHGETRGLGWIAGEIAPMRVPGLRLPQMGWNELLFTPGAHPLTAGLQPGDHAYFVHSYALRAHAADDVIATTDYGGPVPALVARGNRAGTQFHVEKSQAVGLRILANFLLWSPAGDA
;
A
#
# COMPACT_ATOMS: atom_id res chain seq x y z
N MET A 1 -11.23 15.57 14.15
CA MET A 1 -10.54 15.59 12.84
C MET A 1 -9.37 14.61 12.86
N MET A 2 -9.41 13.60 12.00
CA MET A 2 -8.35 12.59 11.85
C MET A 2 -7.18 13.19 11.05
N ARG A 3 -5.94 13.00 11.50
CA ARG A 3 -4.74 13.43 10.74
C ARG A 3 -4.23 12.27 9.91
N VAL A 4 -4.08 12.48 8.61
CA VAL A 4 -3.55 11.49 7.66
C VAL A 4 -2.25 12.05 7.06
N ALA A 5 -1.15 11.38 7.29
CA ALA A 5 0.15 11.73 6.73
C ALA A 5 0.42 10.92 5.47
N VAL A 6 0.66 11.60 4.36
CA VAL A 6 1.20 11.04 3.12
C VAL A 6 2.72 11.27 3.14
N VAL A 7 3.48 10.19 3.20
CA VAL A 7 4.93 10.26 3.42
C VAL A 7 5.64 10.77 2.18
N ASP A 8 6.37 11.89 2.31
CA ASP A 8 7.27 12.43 1.29
C ASP A 8 8.70 11.98 1.52
N TYR A 9 9.18 11.06 0.71
CA TYR A 9 10.56 10.59 0.70
C TYR A 9 11.18 10.68 -0.70
N ALA A 10 10.71 11.65 -1.49
CA ALA A 10 11.05 11.83 -2.91
C ALA A 10 10.62 10.66 -3.82
N GLY A 11 9.65 9.84 -3.37
CA GLY A 11 9.11 8.69 -4.13
C GLY A 11 7.58 8.74 -4.23
N GLY A 12 7.04 8.33 -5.38
CA GLY A 12 5.59 8.19 -5.57
C GLY A 12 4.87 9.46 -6.07
N ASN A 13 3.60 9.26 -6.42
CA ASN A 13 2.71 10.34 -6.86
C ASN A 13 1.92 10.90 -5.67
N LEU A 14 2.60 11.68 -4.83
CA LEU A 14 2.08 12.20 -3.57
C LEU A 14 0.80 13.02 -3.74
N ALA A 15 0.79 13.93 -4.72
CA ALA A 15 -0.36 14.81 -4.97
C ALA A 15 -1.62 14.02 -5.38
N SER A 16 -1.47 12.96 -6.19
CA SER A 16 -2.60 12.12 -6.57
C SER A 16 -3.11 11.29 -5.40
N ALA A 17 -2.21 10.75 -4.56
CA ALA A 17 -2.59 10.01 -3.36
C ALA A 17 -3.33 10.92 -2.37
N ALA A 18 -2.81 12.13 -2.11
CA ALA A 18 -3.46 13.10 -1.22
C ALA A 18 -4.86 13.49 -1.72
N ARG A 19 -5.00 13.86 -3.00
CA ARG A 19 -6.31 14.20 -3.59
C ARG A 19 -7.30 13.04 -3.54
N ALA A 20 -6.85 11.81 -3.78
CA ALA A 20 -7.72 10.63 -3.70
C ALA A 20 -8.19 10.37 -2.26
N LEU A 21 -7.32 10.60 -1.26
CA LEU A 21 -7.69 10.53 0.16
C LEU A 21 -8.68 11.62 0.56
N GLU A 22 -8.47 12.87 0.11
CA GLU A 22 -9.40 13.98 0.32
C GLU A 22 -10.78 13.67 -0.27
N GLU A 23 -10.81 13.16 -1.50
CA GLU A 23 -12.07 12.80 -2.18
C GLU A 23 -12.74 11.60 -1.49
N ALA A 24 -12.00 10.59 -1.07
CA ALA A 24 -12.53 9.46 -0.32
C ALA A 24 -13.12 9.90 1.03
N ALA A 25 -12.44 10.80 1.74
CA ALA A 25 -12.93 11.39 2.98
C ALA A 25 -14.23 12.19 2.75
N ARG A 26 -14.24 13.04 1.72
CA ARG A 26 -15.42 13.85 1.34
C ARG A 26 -16.64 12.97 1.02
N LEU A 27 -16.45 11.94 0.18
CA LEU A 27 -17.53 11.03 -0.21
C LEU A 27 -18.02 10.15 0.96
N GLY A 28 -17.11 9.79 1.85
CA GLY A 28 -17.40 9.01 3.06
C GLY A 28 -17.95 9.81 4.23
N GLY A 29 -18.01 11.15 4.13
CA GLY A 29 -18.39 12.02 5.25
C GLY A 29 -17.40 11.94 6.42
N ILE A 30 -16.11 11.67 6.15
CA ILE A 30 -15.07 11.44 7.15
C ILE A 30 -14.35 12.77 7.42
N ASP A 31 -14.31 13.20 8.68
CA ASP A 31 -13.58 14.40 9.11
C ASP A 31 -12.08 14.10 9.22
N ALA A 32 -11.35 14.32 8.10
CA ALA A 32 -9.93 14.04 7.98
C ALA A 32 -9.17 15.25 7.38
N SER A 33 -7.96 15.46 7.87
CA SER A 33 -6.97 16.39 7.32
C SER A 33 -5.83 15.59 6.71
N ILE A 34 -5.56 15.78 5.43
CA ILE A 34 -4.51 15.09 4.67
C ILE A 34 -3.33 16.05 4.51
N SER A 35 -2.14 15.64 4.94
CA SER A 35 -0.89 16.38 4.75
C SER A 35 0.15 15.53 4.04
N ILE A 36 0.90 16.14 3.12
CA ILE A 36 2.11 15.55 2.56
C ILE A 36 3.26 16.05 3.43
N THR A 37 4.07 15.14 3.99
CA THR A 37 5.09 15.52 4.96
C THR A 37 6.30 14.60 4.91
N ASP A 38 7.48 15.16 5.14
CA ASP A 38 8.75 14.50 5.41
C ASP A 38 9.20 14.68 6.87
N ASP A 39 8.36 15.32 7.70
CA ASP A 39 8.65 15.56 9.12
C ASP A 39 8.36 14.30 9.96
N PRO A 40 9.38 13.70 10.61
CA PRO A 40 9.20 12.58 11.52
C PRO A 40 8.24 12.85 12.69
N ALA A 41 8.13 14.09 13.14
CA ALA A 41 7.23 14.43 14.25
C ALA A 41 5.77 14.40 13.81
N GLU A 42 5.47 14.86 12.59
CA GLU A 42 4.14 14.77 12.01
C GLU A 42 3.72 13.32 11.78
N LEU A 43 4.64 12.46 11.33
CA LEU A 43 4.39 11.04 11.17
C LEU A 43 4.00 10.37 12.50
N ARG A 44 4.76 10.61 13.58
CA ARG A 44 4.44 10.06 14.91
C ARG A 44 3.10 10.56 15.47
N ALA A 45 2.69 11.74 15.03
CA ALA A 45 1.43 12.36 15.47
C ALA A 45 0.23 12.02 14.56
N ALA A 46 0.44 11.28 13.47
CA ALA A 46 -0.61 10.94 12.52
C ALA A 46 -1.56 9.87 13.08
N GLY A 47 -2.84 9.99 12.73
CA GLY A 47 -3.83 8.97 13.00
C GLY A 47 -3.90 7.89 11.91
N ARG A 48 -3.31 8.17 10.74
CA ARG A 48 -3.18 7.27 9.58
C ARG A 48 -1.93 7.65 8.80
N ILE A 49 -1.24 6.66 8.23
CA ILE A 49 -0.05 6.88 7.40
C ILE A 49 -0.25 6.21 6.05
N VAL A 50 0.05 6.95 4.98
CA VAL A 50 0.04 6.43 3.61
C VAL A 50 1.44 6.61 3.01
N LEU A 51 2.00 5.53 2.47
CA LEU A 51 3.30 5.50 1.82
C LEU A 51 3.13 5.19 0.32
N PRO A 52 2.97 6.19 -0.54
CA PRO A 52 3.01 5.97 -1.98
C PRO A 52 4.42 5.60 -2.42
N GLY A 53 4.54 4.79 -3.48
CA GLY A 53 5.84 4.47 -4.07
C GLY A 53 5.72 4.24 -5.57
N GLN A 54 6.74 4.64 -6.32
CA GLN A 54 6.88 4.35 -7.75
C GLN A 54 8.36 4.27 -8.13
N GLY A 55 8.65 3.62 -9.26
CA GLY A 55 10.03 3.38 -9.69
C GLY A 55 10.59 2.09 -9.12
N ALA A 56 11.89 2.03 -8.87
CA ALA A 56 12.56 0.83 -8.39
C ALA A 56 12.47 0.69 -6.86
N PHE A 57 12.44 -0.56 -6.39
CA PHE A 57 12.43 -0.88 -4.96
C PHE A 57 13.62 -0.24 -4.21
N LEU A 58 14.82 -0.36 -4.80
CA LEU A 58 16.05 0.22 -4.23
C LEU A 58 15.95 1.73 -4.06
N ASP A 59 15.41 2.44 -5.05
CA ASP A 59 15.29 3.90 -5.01
C ASP A 59 14.34 4.34 -3.89
N CYS A 60 13.20 3.66 -3.77
CA CYS A 60 12.23 3.93 -2.72
C CYS A 60 12.77 3.60 -1.31
N ALA A 61 13.47 2.47 -1.16
CA ALA A 61 14.10 2.11 0.12
C ALA A 61 15.19 3.10 0.52
N THR A 62 16.01 3.54 -0.46
CA THR A 62 17.07 4.53 -0.26
C THR A 62 16.48 5.90 0.09
N GLY A 63 15.46 6.35 -0.66
CA GLY A 63 14.78 7.62 -0.39
C GLY A 63 14.18 7.68 1.01
N LEU A 64 13.49 6.62 1.45
CA LEU A 64 12.93 6.54 2.80
C LEU A 64 14.04 6.57 3.89
N GLY A 65 15.20 5.99 3.62
CA GLY A 65 16.35 6.03 4.53
C GLY A 65 17.16 7.34 4.48
N ALA A 66 17.03 8.12 3.42
CA ALA A 66 17.80 9.35 3.22
C ALA A 66 17.27 10.53 4.06
N VAL A 67 15.99 10.53 4.40
CA VAL A 67 15.39 11.56 5.25
C VAL A 67 15.66 11.20 6.73
N PRO A 68 16.41 12.02 7.48
CA PRO A 68 16.81 11.69 8.83
C PRO A 68 15.61 11.43 9.76
N GLY A 69 15.57 10.23 10.36
CA GLY A 69 14.53 9.85 11.32
C GLY A 69 13.17 9.50 10.72
N LEU A 70 12.95 9.64 9.41
CA LEU A 70 11.65 9.39 8.77
C LEU A 70 11.28 7.91 8.83
N ARG A 71 12.23 7.01 8.48
CA ARG A 71 12.02 5.56 8.56
C ARG A 71 11.71 5.11 9.99
N ASP A 72 12.46 5.62 10.96
CA ASP A 72 12.25 5.26 12.37
C ASP A 72 10.88 5.76 12.85
N ALA A 73 10.50 6.99 12.50
CA ALA A 73 9.18 7.53 12.83
C ALA A 73 8.04 6.72 12.22
N LEU A 74 8.21 6.25 10.99
CA LEU A 74 7.25 5.38 10.32
C LEU A 74 7.10 4.04 11.07
N VAL A 75 8.22 3.43 11.46
CA VAL A 75 8.23 2.17 12.21
C VAL A 75 7.62 2.38 13.59
N ASP A 76 8.07 3.38 14.35
CA ASP A 76 7.58 3.71 15.70
C ASP A 76 6.05 3.92 15.70
N ALA A 77 5.53 4.72 14.75
CA ALA A 77 4.11 5.00 14.65
C ALA A 77 3.28 3.74 14.34
N THR A 78 3.76 2.91 13.40
CA THR A 78 3.05 1.68 13.03
C THR A 78 3.15 0.60 14.12
N ASP A 79 4.27 0.48 14.82
CA ASP A 79 4.43 -0.42 15.98
C ASP A 79 3.56 0.06 17.15
N GLY A 80 3.32 1.37 17.26
CA GLY A 80 2.37 1.99 18.17
C GLY A 80 0.89 1.81 17.78
N GLY A 81 0.59 1.09 16.70
CA GLY A 81 -0.78 0.78 16.28
C GLY A 81 -1.37 1.74 15.25
N THR A 82 -0.65 2.75 14.77
CA THR A 82 -1.15 3.65 13.72
C THR A 82 -1.38 2.86 12.42
N PRO A 83 -2.60 2.87 11.86
CA PRO A 83 -2.88 2.18 10.59
C PRO A 83 -2.06 2.74 9.44
N PHE A 84 -1.52 1.82 8.65
CA PHE A 84 -0.63 2.09 7.53
C PHE A 84 -1.20 1.54 6.22
N LEU A 85 -1.01 2.28 5.12
CA LEU A 85 -1.31 1.83 3.77
C LEU A 85 -0.14 2.13 2.82
N GLY A 86 0.51 1.07 2.31
CA GLY A 86 1.48 1.17 1.22
C GLY A 86 0.80 1.12 -0.15
N ILE A 87 1.23 1.96 -1.11
CA ILE A 87 0.70 1.97 -2.48
C ILE A 87 1.81 1.60 -3.45
N CYS A 88 1.60 0.58 -4.26
CA CYS A 88 2.52 0.06 -5.27
C CYS A 88 3.90 -0.29 -4.66
N VAL A 89 4.97 0.45 -4.95
CA VAL A 89 6.28 0.19 -4.33
C VAL A 89 6.24 0.44 -2.82
N GLY A 90 5.38 1.34 -2.32
CA GLY A 90 5.15 1.50 -0.88
C GLY A 90 4.61 0.23 -0.20
N MET A 91 3.76 -0.54 -0.88
CA MET A 91 3.36 -1.89 -0.43
C MET A 91 4.54 -2.86 -0.54
N GLN A 92 5.31 -2.81 -1.62
CA GLN A 92 6.46 -3.68 -1.80
C GLN A 92 7.50 -3.50 -0.69
N LEU A 93 7.73 -2.28 -0.23
CA LEU A 93 8.63 -2.00 0.89
C LEU A 93 8.23 -2.71 2.20
N MET A 94 6.98 -3.15 2.35
CA MET A 94 6.53 -3.94 3.50
C MET A 94 7.17 -5.33 3.57
N ALA A 95 7.67 -5.88 2.44
CA ALA A 95 8.33 -7.18 2.39
C ALA A 95 9.67 -7.20 3.15
N ASP A 96 10.21 -8.39 3.38
CA ASP A 96 11.53 -8.56 3.98
C ASP A 96 12.63 -7.95 3.10
N ARG A 97 12.49 -8.14 1.77
CA ARG A 97 13.47 -7.66 0.78
C ARG A 97 12.88 -7.52 -0.62
N GLY A 98 13.55 -6.73 -1.44
CA GLY A 98 13.36 -6.67 -2.90
C GLY A 98 14.58 -7.21 -3.63
N LEU A 99 14.32 -7.88 -4.79
CA LEU A 99 15.34 -8.49 -5.64
C LEU A 99 15.53 -7.73 -6.97
N GLU A 100 15.10 -6.48 -7.03
CA GLU A 100 15.28 -5.61 -8.17
C GLU A 100 16.69 -4.99 -8.15
N HIS A 101 17.47 -5.25 -9.21
CA HIS A 101 18.89 -4.80 -9.33
C HIS A 101 19.82 -5.23 -8.18
N GLY A 102 19.48 -6.33 -7.51
CA GLY A 102 20.19 -6.84 -6.34
C GLY A 102 19.27 -6.99 -5.14
N GLU A 103 19.81 -7.46 -4.03
CA GLU A 103 19.05 -7.60 -2.78
C GLU A 103 19.04 -6.28 -2.01
N THR A 104 17.84 -5.78 -1.72
CA THR A 104 17.62 -4.59 -0.88
C THR A 104 16.67 -4.92 0.24
N ARG A 105 17.02 -4.58 1.48
CA ARG A 105 16.17 -4.84 2.65
C ARG A 105 14.93 -3.93 2.65
N GLY A 106 13.76 -4.53 2.93
CA GLY A 106 12.50 -3.83 3.15
C GLY A 106 12.25 -3.48 4.62
N LEU A 107 10.98 -3.32 4.97
CA LEU A 107 10.52 -3.04 6.34
C LEU A 107 10.30 -4.33 7.15
N GLY A 108 10.15 -5.49 6.50
CA GLY A 108 9.98 -6.78 7.17
C GLY A 108 8.62 -6.94 7.86
N TRP A 109 7.59 -6.28 7.37
CA TRP A 109 6.25 -6.33 7.95
C TRP A 109 5.39 -7.47 7.38
N ILE A 110 5.62 -7.83 6.14
CA ILE A 110 5.00 -8.98 5.45
C ILE A 110 6.11 -9.95 5.07
N ALA A 111 6.06 -11.16 5.63
CA ALA A 111 7.08 -12.16 5.35
C ALA A 111 7.07 -12.56 3.87
N GLY A 112 8.19 -12.36 3.19
CA GLY A 112 8.32 -12.63 1.76
C GLY A 112 9.29 -11.70 1.05
N GLU A 113 9.35 -11.85 -0.27
CA GLU A 113 10.26 -11.09 -1.12
C GLU A 113 9.55 -10.48 -2.33
N ILE A 114 10.02 -9.33 -2.78
CA ILE A 114 9.60 -8.74 -4.05
C ILE A 114 10.53 -9.27 -5.14
N ALA A 115 9.96 -9.99 -6.09
CA ALA A 115 10.72 -10.66 -7.14
C ALA A 115 10.14 -10.40 -8.53
N PRO A 116 10.94 -10.57 -9.61
CA PRO A 116 10.45 -10.45 -10.98
C PRO A 116 9.28 -11.40 -11.21
N MET A 117 8.24 -10.88 -11.84
CA MET A 117 7.12 -11.72 -12.29
C MET A 117 7.57 -12.66 -13.39
N ARG A 118 7.12 -13.91 -13.34
CA ARG A 118 7.34 -14.92 -14.38
C ARG A 118 6.00 -15.23 -15.02
N VAL A 119 5.74 -14.61 -16.17
CA VAL A 119 4.45 -14.65 -16.88
C VAL A 119 4.66 -15.04 -18.34
N PRO A 120 4.98 -16.32 -18.64
CA PRO A 120 5.27 -16.75 -19.99
C PRO A 120 4.15 -16.37 -20.96
N GLY A 121 4.51 -15.72 -22.07
CA GLY A 121 3.55 -15.30 -23.10
C GLY A 121 2.83 -13.98 -22.82
N LEU A 122 2.98 -13.38 -21.65
CA LEU A 122 2.42 -12.06 -21.32
C LEU A 122 3.52 -11.00 -21.31
N ARG A 123 3.12 -9.74 -21.51
CA ARG A 123 4.05 -8.60 -21.49
C ARG A 123 4.28 -8.11 -20.05
N LEU A 124 5.48 -7.63 -19.76
CA LEU A 124 5.79 -6.87 -18.57
C LEU A 124 6.17 -5.42 -18.98
N PRO A 125 5.81 -4.43 -18.18
CA PRO A 125 5.04 -4.53 -16.92
C PRO A 125 3.61 -5.04 -17.17
N GLN A 126 2.98 -5.69 -16.14
CA GLN A 126 1.54 -5.77 -16.06
C GLN A 126 1.03 -4.33 -16.00
N MET A 127 0.36 -3.87 -17.07
CA MET A 127 -0.11 -2.49 -17.19
C MET A 127 -1.54 -2.48 -17.69
N GLY A 128 -2.44 -1.95 -16.88
CA GLY A 128 -3.85 -1.83 -17.22
C GLY A 128 -4.79 -2.20 -16.08
N TRP A 129 -6.05 -2.36 -16.46
CA TRP A 129 -7.13 -2.71 -15.54
C TRP A 129 -7.25 -4.23 -15.45
N ASN A 130 -7.17 -4.75 -14.23
CA ASN A 130 -7.37 -6.15 -13.93
C ASN A 130 -8.34 -6.32 -12.78
N GLU A 131 -9.02 -7.46 -12.74
CA GLU A 131 -9.98 -7.83 -11.72
C GLU A 131 -9.31 -8.10 -10.38
N LEU A 132 -10.00 -7.73 -9.30
CA LEU A 132 -9.64 -8.10 -7.94
C LEU A 132 -10.43 -9.35 -7.53
N LEU A 133 -9.71 -10.37 -7.08
CA LEU A 133 -10.24 -11.65 -6.64
C LEU A 133 -10.01 -11.78 -5.13
N PHE A 134 -11.10 -11.86 -4.36
CA PHE A 134 -11.05 -11.94 -2.90
C PHE A 134 -12.32 -12.61 -2.34
N THR A 135 -12.27 -13.01 -1.09
CA THR A 135 -13.47 -13.50 -0.37
C THR A 135 -14.22 -12.31 0.21
N PRO A 136 -15.49 -12.09 -0.17
CA PRO A 136 -16.29 -10.99 0.40
C PRO A 136 -16.37 -11.07 1.92
N GLY A 137 -16.16 -9.92 2.58
CA GLY A 137 -16.23 -9.83 4.04
C GLY A 137 -14.99 -10.35 4.79
N ALA A 138 -13.98 -10.89 4.09
CA ALA A 138 -12.77 -11.40 4.74
C ALA A 138 -11.90 -10.29 5.36
N HIS A 139 -11.94 -9.08 4.80
CA HIS A 139 -11.17 -7.96 5.33
C HIS A 139 -11.92 -6.62 5.18
N PRO A 140 -11.87 -5.71 6.17
CA PRO A 140 -12.56 -4.41 6.13
C PRO A 140 -12.21 -3.55 4.92
N LEU A 141 -10.98 -3.60 4.42
CA LEU A 141 -10.56 -2.82 3.24
C LEU A 141 -11.31 -3.17 1.96
N THR A 142 -11.88 -4.36 1.86
CA THR A 142 -12.69 -4.79 0.70
C THR A 142 -14.20 -4.58 0.91
N ALA A 143 -14.61 -3.95 2.00
CA ALA A 143 -16.02 -3.71 2.30
C ALA A 143 -16.69 -2.88 1.20
N GLY A 144 -17.83 -3.39 0.69
CA GLY A 144 -18.61 -2.75 -0.37
C GLY A 144 -18.05 -2.93 -1.78
N LEU A 145 -16.96 -3.69 -1.94
CA LEU A 145 -16.46 -4.16 -3.23
C LEU A 145 -17.04 -5.53 -3.57
N GLN A 146 -17.00 -5.87 -4.87
CA GLN A 146 -17.37 -7.18 -5.38
C GLN A 146 -16.14 -7.85 -6.02
N PRO A 147 -15.99 -9.20 -5.91
CA PRO A 147 -15.01 -9.93 -6.70
C PRO A 147 -15.26 -9.67 -8.19
N GLY A 148 -14.21 -9.32 -8.94
CA GLY A 148 -14.31 -8.88 -10.32
C GLY A 148 -14.29 -7.36 -10.51
N ASP A 149 -14.37 -6.57 -9.43
CA ASP A 149 -14.09 -5.13 -9.50
C ASP A 149 -12.66 -4.88 -10.01
N HIS A 150 -12.50 -3.88 -10.88
CA HIS A 150 -11.22 -3.63 -11.55
C HIS A 150 -10.38 -2.57 -10.85
N ALA A 151 -9.06 -2.82 -10.80
CA ALA A 151 -8.07 -1.86 -10.34
C ALA A 151 -6.97 -1.65 -11.39
N TYR A 152 -6.25 -0.53 -11.31
CA TYR A 152 -5.21 -0.16 -12.27
C TYR A 152 -3.82 -0.56 -11.77
N PHE A 153 -3.18 -1.47 -12.51
CA PHE A 153 -1.85 -2.01 -12.24
C PHE A 153 -0.80 -1.43 -13.18
N VAL A 154 0.41 -1.24 -12.68
CA VAL A 154 1.62 -1.01 -13.48
C VAL A 154 2.85 -1.46 -12.71
N HIS A 155 3.28 -2.71 -12.90
CA HIS A 155 4.45 -3.26 -12.20
C HIS A 155 5.02 -4.48 -12.94
N SER A 156 6.33 -4.74 -12.73
CA SER A 156 7.04 -5.92 -13.24
C SER A 156 7.51 -6.86 -12.14
N TYR A 157 7.48 -6.39 -10.90
CA TYR A 157 7.85 -7.12 -9.70
C TYR A 157 6.62 -7.28 -8.82
N ALA A 158 6.52 -8.41 -8.14
CA ALA A 158 5.40 -8.72 -7.26
C ALA A 158 5.88 -9.40 -5.98
N LEU A 159 5.07 -9.31 -4.94
CA LEU A 159 5.29 -9.99 -3.68
C LEU A 159 5.13 -11.51 -3.87
N ARG A 160 6.10 -12.26 -3.37
CA ARG A 160 6.01 -13.70 -3.06
C ARG A 160 5.84 -13.82 -1.55
N ALA A 161 4.59 -13.78 -1.10
CA ALA A 161 4.28 -13.91 0.32
C ALA A 161 4.56 -15.32 0.81
N HIS A 162 5.14 -15.44 2.00
CA HIS A 162 5.36 -16.73 2.66
C HIS A 162 4.10 -17.22 3.38
N ALA A 163 3.23 -16.31 3.83
CA ALA A 163 1.97 -16.63 4.49
C ALA A 163 0.79 -16.24 3.58
N ALA A 164 -0.08 -17.20 3.26
CA ALA A 164 -1.24 -16.97 2.43
C ALA A 164 -2.25 -16.02 3.10
N ASP A 165 -2.34 -16.04 4.42
CA ASP A 165 -3.27 -15.22 5.20
C ASP A 165 -2.95 -13.72 5.13
N ASP A 166 -1.71 -13.35 4.79
CA ASP A 166 -1.34 -11.95 4.55
C ASP A 166 -1.88 -11.41 3.21
N VAL A 167 -2.35 -12.28 2.30
CA VAL A 167 -2.87 -11.90 0.98
C VAL A 167 -4.40 -11.80 1.01
N ILE A 168 -4.90 -10.58 1.01
CA ILE A 168 -6.34 -10.29 1.11
C ILE A 168 -7.05 -10.36 -0.24
N ALA A 169 -6.36 -9.95 -1.31
CA ALA A 169 -6.85 -10.05 -2.67
C ALA A 169 -5.72 -10.36 -3.64
N THR A 170 -6.08 -11.06 -4.72
CA THR A 170 -5.20 -11.34 -5.85
C THR A 170 -5.79 -10.78 -7.13
N THR A 171 -4.97 -10.74 -8.18
CA THR A 171 -5.39 -10.57 -9.57
C THR A 171 -4.80 -11.70 -10.40
N ASP A 172 -5.42 -12.04 -11.53
CA ASP A 172 -4.84 -13.01 -12.45
C ASP A 172 -4.02 -12.30 -13.53
N TYR A 173 -2.73 -12.61 -13.59
CA TYR A 173 -1.85 -12.18 -14.67
C TYR A 173 -0.85 -13.28 -15.00
N GLY A 174 -1.36 -14.33 -15.66
CA GLY A 174 -0.61 -15.56 -15.92
C GLY A 174 -0.41 -16.42 -14.66
N GLY A 175 -1.31 -16.29 -13.72
CA GLY A 175 -1.36 -16.87 -12.40
C GLY A 175 -1.72 -15.84 -11.33
N PRO A 176 -1.97 -16.28 -10.09
CA PRO A 176 -2.37 -15.39 -9.01
C PRO A 176 -1.21 -14.47 -8.60
N VAL A 177 -1.49 -13.16 -8.61
CA VAL A 177 -0.57 -12.10 -8.18
C VAL A 177 -1.19 -11.40 -6.97
N PRO A 178 -0.49 -11.26 -5.83
CA PRO A 178 -0.98 -10.49 -4.69
C PRO A 178 -1.30 -9.04 -5.09
N ALA A 179 -2.56 -8.65 -4.90
CA ALA A 179 -3.07 -7.33 -5.26
C ALA A 179 -3.28 -6.44 -4.02
N LEU A 180 -3.75 -7.03 -2.91
CA LEU A 180 -3.94 -6.37 -1.63
C LEU A 180 -3.45 -7.29 -0.53
N VAL A 181 -2.65 -6.75 0.38
CA VAL A 181 -2.08 -7.46 1.52
C VAL A 181 -2.40 -6.72 2.81
N ALA A 182 -2.50 -7.46 3.92
CA ALA A 182 -2.62 -6.85 5.24
C ALA A 182 -2.11 -7.79 6.34
N ARG A 183 -1.52 -7.19 7.38
CA ARG A 183 -1.10 -7.85 8.61
C ARG A 183 -1.18 -6.88 9.78
N GLY A 184 -1.97 -7.21 10.82
CA GLY A 184 -2.21 -6.31 11.93
C GLY A 184 -2.80 -4.97 11.46
N ASN A 185 -2.12 -3.87 11.76
CA ASN A 185 -2.50 -2.51 11.36
C ASN A 185 -1.85 -2.02 10.06
N ARG A 186 -1.19 -2.91 9.31
CA ARG A 186 -0.44 -2.60 8.10
C ARG A 186 -1.09 -3.24 6.89
N ALA A 187 -1.38 -2.44 5.88
CA ALA A 187 -1.95 -2.90 4.62
C ALA A 187 -1.23 -2.30 3.42
N GLY A 188 -1.42 -2.90 2.24
CA GLY A 188 -0.84 -2.36 1.02
C GLY A 188 -1.53 -2.87 -0.23
N THR A 189 -1.53 -2.04 -1.28
CA THR A 189 -2.05 -2.35 -2.61
C THR A 189 -0.91 -2.39 -3.63
N GLN A 190 -0.84 -3.44 -4.45
CA GLN A 190 0.08 -3.50 -5.59
C GLN A 190 -0.37 -2.57 -6.71
N PHE A 191 -1.67 -2.40 -6.86
CA PHE A 191 -2.26 -1.45 -7.80
C PHE A 191 -2.23 -0.02 -7.27
N HIS A 192 -2.34 0.92 -8.17
CA HIS A 192 -2.46 2.34 -7.85
C HIS A 192 -3.90 2.63 -7.41
N VAL A 193 -4.14 2.61 -6.10
CA VAL A 193 -5.47 2.86 -5.53
C VAL A 193 -5.98 4.27 -5.91
N GLU A 194 -5.08 5.25 -6.00
CA GLU A 194 -5.37 6.64 -6.39
C GLU A 194 -5.73 6.79 -7.88
N LYS A 195 -5.48 5.75 -8.70
CA LYS A 195 -5.84 5.70 -10.12
C LYS A 195 -6.98 4.74 -10.43
N SER A 196 -7.48 4.02 -9.41
CA SER A 196 -8.46 2.95 -9.57
C SER A 196 -9.92 3.43 -9.44
N GLN A 197 -10.18 4.71 -9.70
CA GLN A 197 -11.52 5.31 -9.76
C GLN A 197 -12.37 4.98 -8.51
N ALA A 198 -13.65 4.57 -8.69
CA ALA A 198 -14.58 4.29 -7.59
C ALA A 198 -14.09 3.15 -6.67
N VAL A 199 -13.45 2.13 -7.23
CA VAL A 199 -12.87 1.01 -6.45
C VAL A 199 -11.76 1.53 -5.53
N GLY A 200 -10.86 2.34 -6.07
CA GLY A 200 -9.77 2.94 -5.29
C GLY A 200 -10.30 3.88 -4.20
N LEU A 201 -11.26 4.74 -4.51
CA LEU A 201 -11.88 5.64 -3.53
C LEU A 201 -12.59 4.86 -2.42
N ARG A 202 -13.24 3.74 -2.75
CA ARG A 202 -13.87 2.87 -1.74
C ARG A 202 -12.83 2.26 -0.80
N ILE A 203 -11.71 1.74 -1.33
CA ILE A 203 -10.63 1.19 -0.51
C ILE A 203 -10.03 2.26 0.40
N LEU A 204 -9.80 3.47 -0.12
CA LEU A 204 -9.27 4.59 0.68
C LEU A 204 -10.26 5.02 1.78
N ALA A 205 -11.55 5.10 1.49
CA ALA A 205 -12.57 5.37 2.50
C ALA A 205 -12.61 4.28 3.57
N ASN A 206 -12.54 3.01 3.18
CA ASN A 206 -12.44 1.89 4.10
C ASN A 206 -11.18 1.97 4.96
N PHE A 207 -10.02 2.34 4.38
CA PHE A 207 -8.78 2.55 5.13
C PHE A 207 -8.91 3.68 6.15
N LEU A 208 -9.55 4.79 5.80
CA LEU A 208 -9.78 5.90 6.74
C LEU A 208 -10.67 5.48 7.93
N LEU A 209 -11.59 4.55 7.71
CA LEU A 209 -12.48 4.02 8.75
C LEU A 209 -11.92 2.77 9.45
N TRP A 210 -10.88 2.16 8.91
CA TRP A 210 -10.34 0.92 9.43
C TRP A 210 -9.77 1.10 10.83
N SER A 211 -10.27 0.28 11.75
CA SER A 211 -9.75 0.16 13.11
C SER A 211 -9.23 -1.27 13.26
N PRO A 212 -7.96 -1.53 12.93
CA PRO A 212 -7.38 -2.85 13.14
C PRO A 212 -7.47 -3.18 14.63
N ALA A 213 -7.90 -4.41 14.95
CA ALA A 213 -7.79 -4.91 16.32
C ALA A 213 -6.30 -4.92 16.65
N GLY A 214 -5.90 -4.24 17.70
CA GLY A 214 -4.54 -4.36 18.21
C GLY A 214 -4.28 -5.83 18.49
N ASP A 215 -3.08 -6.30 18.11
CA ASP A 215 -2.59 -7.58 18.59
C ASP A 215 -2.57 -7.49 20.13
N ALA A 216 -3.58 -8.12 20.74
CA ALA A 216 -3.71 -8.22 22.19
C ALA A 216 -2.82 -9.34 22.74
#